data_fe5b70f09854b0df9bfcfd88aa12671b
#
_entry.id   fe5b70f09854b0df9bfcfd88aa12671b
#
_cell.length_a   1.000
_cell.length_b   1.000
_cell.length_c   1.000
_cell.angle_alpha   90.00
_cell.angle_beta   90.00
_cell.angle_gamma   90.00
#
_symmetry.space_group_name_H-M   'P 1'
#
loop_
_entity.id
_entity.type
_entity.pdbx_description
1 polymer ?
#
loop_
_entity_poly.entity_id
_entity_poly.type
_entity_poly.pdbx_seq_one_letter_code
_entity_poly.pdbx_strand_id
1 'polypeptide(L)'
;GCNYHDLADYAAIQINDTHPSMVIPELIRLLGERGIEFEEAVEIVTRTCAYTNHTILAEALEKWPRAYLDAVVPQLMPIIEKLDALARTRTKDESLAIIDKDDRVHMAHMDIHFTHSTNGVAALHTEILKNSELHGFYELYPEKFNNKTNGITFRRWLLECDPRLTATLEQHIGSGFRKDAAELEKLLAFADDETVLNELTAVKKTNKAALAEWLLRTQKVAVNPDAMFDIQSKRLHEYKRQQLNLLYLIHQYHEIKAGHLPAVPLVSIFGAKAAPAYTIAKDIIHALLTLSKVIAADSEVSRWLQVVFVENYNVTAAEKLIPACDLSEQISLASKEASGTGNMKFMLNGALTLGTMDGANVEISQQVGEENIYIFGQ
;
A
#
# COMPACT_ATOMS: atom_id res chain seq x y z
N GLY A 1 -23.31 31.19 -4.03
CA GLY A 1 -23.37 29.87 -3.48
C GLY A 1 -24.18 28.96 -4.38
N CYS A 2 -23.84 27.69 -4.45
CA CYS A 2 -24.63 26.71 -5.19
C CYS A 2 -25.94 26.37 -4.44
N ASN A 3 -26.93 25.89 -5.18
CA ASN A 3 -28.12 25.29 -4.61
C ASN A 3 -27.74 23.90 -4.07
N TYR A 4 -28.07 23.60 -2.81
CA TYR A 4 -27.72 22.31 -2.21
C TYR A 4 -28.43 21.10 -2.87
N HIS A 5 -29.56 21.32 -3.55
CA HIS A 5 -30.21 20.28 -4.36
C HIS A 5 -29.33 19.80 -5.52
N ASP A 6 -28.42 20.63 -6.00
CA ASP A 6 -27.51 20.36 -7.11
C ASP A 6 -26.09 20.03 -6.63
N LEU A 7 -25.91 19.69 -5.35
CA LEU A 7 -24.58 19.49 -4.73
C LEU A 7 -23.71 18.51 -5.53
N ALA A 8 -24.29 17.44 -6.04
CA ALA A 8 -23.56 16.42 -6.79
C ALA A 8 -22.95 16.92 -8.12
N ASP A 9 -23.47 18.04 -8.64
CA ASP A 9 -22.93 18.68 -9.87
C ASP A 9 -21.69 19.54 -9.58
N TYR A 10 -21.48 19.92 -8.31
CA TYR A 10 -20.40 20.84 -7.88
C TYR A 10 -19.38 20.21 -6.94
N ALA A 11 -19.73 19.09 -6.31
CA ALA A 11 -18.87 18.42 -5.33
C ALA A 11 -18.77 16.91 -5.60
N ALA A 12 -17.58 16.38 -5.41
CA ALA A 12 -17.31 14.95 -5.39
C ALA A 12 -16.55 14.62 -4.11
N ILE A 13 -17.04 13.62 -3.38
CA ILE A 13 -16.41 13.15 -2.15
C ILE A 13 -15.97 11.71 -2.34
N GLN A 14 -14.66 11.46 -2.17
CA GLN A 14 -14.11 10.12 -2.22
C GLN A 14 -13.90 9.59 -0.82
N ILE A 15 -14.59 8.52 -0.46
CA ILE A 15 -14.42 7.80 0.80
C ILE A 15 -13.23 6.86 0.63
N ASN A 16 -12.10 7.26 1.20
CA ASN A 16 -10.83 6.54 1.08
C ASN A 16 -10.74 5.49 2.18
N ASP A 17 -11.08 4.25 1.85
CA ASP A 17 -11.37 3.17 2.78
C ASP A 17 -12.58 3.51 3.69
N THR A 18 -12.81 2.74 4.74
CA THR A 18 -13.97 2.92 5.63
C THR A 18 -13.76 3.97 6.72
N HIS A 19 -12.57 4.52 6.87
CA HIS A 19 -12.25 5.48 7.92
C HIS A 19 -13.14 6.73 7.90
N PRO A 20 -13.45 7.35 6.75
CA PRO A 20 -14.32 8.53 6.69
C PRO A 20 -15.79 8.22 6.38
N SER A 21 -16.26 6.98 6.58
CA SER A 21 -17.64 6.55 6.23
C SER A 21 -18.72 7.40 6.87
N MET A 22 -18.44 8.04 8.02
CA MET A 22 -19.41 8.92 8.70
C MET A 22 -19.79 10.16 7.89
N VAL A 23 -19.07 10.46 6.81
CA VAL A 23 -19.48 11.53 5.88
C VAL A 23 -20.89 11.30 5.33
N ILE A 24 -21.29 10.05 5.15
CA ILE A 24 -22.63 9.73 4.61
C ILE A 24 -23.73 10.21 5.54
N PRO A 25 -23.86 9.74 6.78
CA PRO A 25 -24.91 10.21 7.68
C PRO A 25 -24.76 11.69 8.06
N GLU A 26 -23.52 12.20 8.20
CA GLU A 26 -23.31 13.60 8.55
C GLU A 26 -23.74 14.55 7.43
N LEU A 27 -23.42 14.23 6.17
CA LEU A 27 -23.88 15.07 5.05
C LEU A 27 -25.40 15.05 4.92
N ILE A 28 -26.05 13.92 5.14
CA ILE A 28 -27.52 13.82 5.20
C ILE A 28 -28.07 14.73 6.30
N ARG A 29 -27.48 14.69 7.48
CA ARG A 29 -27.88 15.56 8.61
C ARG A 29 -27.75 17.04 8.26
N LEU A 30 -26.61 17.43 7.69
CA LEU A 30 -26.36 18.82 7.30
C LEU A 30 -27.30 19.31 6.19
N LEU A 31 -27.65 18.46 5.23
CA LEU A 31 -28.62 18.78 4.20
C LEU A 31 -30.02 18.96 4.81
N GLY A 32 -30.39 18.12 5.80
CA GLY A 32 -31.63 18.25 6.54
C GLY A 32 -31.75 19.58 7.31
N GLU A 33 -30.67 20.06 7.93
CA GLU A 33 -30.61 21.38 8.55
C GLU A 33 -30.88 22.54 7.56
N ARG A 34 -30.68 22.27 6.27
CA ARG A 34 -30.93 23.23 5.19
C ARG A 34 -32.28 23.01 4.49
N GLY A 35 -33.14 22.21 5.10
CA GLY A 35 -34.49 21.99 4.60
C GLY A 35 -34.64 20.97 3.49
N ILE A 36 -33.60 20.12 3.24
CA ILE A 36 -33.70 19.03 2.29
C ILE A 36 -34.22 17.78 3.01
N GLU A 37 -35.31 17.22 2.50
CA GLU A 37 -35.93 16.02 3.05
C GLU A 37 -35.00 14.81 2.97
N PHE A 38 -35.17 13.83 3.87
CA PHE A 38 -34.29 12.69 4.03
C PHE A 38 -34.10 11.91 2.73
N GLU A 39 -35.15 11.59 2.03
CA GLU A 39 -35.10 10.81 0.79
C GLU A 39 -34.26 11.49 -0.31
N GLU A 40 -34.45 12.81 -0.47
CA GLU A 40 -33.68 13.60 -1.40
C GLU A 40 -32.21 13.74 -0.94
N ALA A 41 -31.99 13.94 0.37
CA ALA A 41 -30.63 14.01 0.94
C ALA A 41 -29.85 12.71 0.69
N VAL A 42 -30.49 11.55 0.85
CA VAL A 42 -29.89 10.24 0.52
C VAL A 42 -29.49 10.15 -0.94
N GLU A 43 -30.34 10.61 -1.84
CA GLU A 43 -30.04 10.62 -3.29
C GLU A 43 -28.87 11.55 -3.61
N ILE A 44 -28.86 12.76 -3.05
CA ILE A 44 -27.76 13.74 -3.24
C ILE A 44 -26.44 13.13 -2.73
N VAL A 45 -26.42 12.56 -1.54
CA VAL A 45 -25.21 11.95 -0.94
C VAL A 45 -24.74 10.76 -1.78
N THR A 46 -25.64 9.90 -2.22
CA THR A 46 -25.30 8.75 -3.07
C THR A 46 -24.64 9.20 -4.38
N ARG A 47 -25.14 10.26 -5.00
CA ARG A 47 -24.58 10.83 -6.22
C ARG A 47 -23.27 11.61 -5.99
N THR A 48 -23.08 12.15 -4.80
CA THR A 48 -21.89 12.96 -4.45
C THR A 48 -20.70 12.10 -4.01
N CYS A 49 -20.96 10.98 -3.35
CA CYS A 49 -19.93 10.15 -2.72
C CYS A 49 -19.59 8.91 -3.54
N ALA A 50 -18.31 8.54 -3.52
CA ALA A 50 -17.81 7.29 -4.06
C ALA A 50 -16.91 6.62 -3.01
N TYR A 51 -16.82 5.29 -3.05
CA TYR A 51 -16.07 4.48 -2.09
C TYR A 51 -14.93 3.74 -2.75
N THR A 52 -13.74 3.90 -2.21
CA THR A 52 -12.55 3.10 -2.56
C THR A 52 -12.24 2.12 -1.44
N ASN A 53 -12.31 0.82 -1.74
CA ASN A 53 -11.91 -0.23 -0.80
C ASN A 53 -10.42 -0.51 -0.92
N HIS A 54 -9.70 -0.50 0.22
CA HIS A 54 -8.27 -0.83 0.31
C HIS A 54 -8.01 -2.16 1.03
N THR A 55 -9.05 -2.92 1.36
CA THR A 55 -8.96 -4.10 2.22
C THR A 55 -9.50 -5.32 1.50
N ILE A 56 -8.71 -6.40 1.44
CA ILE A 56 -9.19 -7.71 0.94
C ILE A 56 -9.86 -8.51 2.05
N LEU A 57 -9.30 -8.49 3.27
CA LEU A 57 -9.78 -9.31 4.37
C LEU A 57 -11.12 -8.81 4.89
N ALA A 58 -12.20 -9.61 4.71
CA ALA A 58 -13.54 -9.25 5.19
C ALA A 58 -13.57 -9.01 6.70
N GLU A 59 -12.81 -9.77 7.47
CA GLU A 59 -12.69 -9.58 8.93
C GLU A 59 -12.04 -8.25 9.33
N ALA A 60 -11.28 -7.62 8.44
CA ALA A 60 -10.64 -6.33 8.69
C ALA A 60 -11.53 -5.13 8.29
N LEU A 61 -12.71 -5.38 7.70
CA LEU A 61 -13.69 -4.33 7.43
C LEU A 61 -14.25 -3.80 8.75
N GLU A 62 -14.28 -2.47 8.88
CA GLU A 62 -14.73 -1.83 10.12
C GLU A 62 -16.20 -2.11 10.41
N LYS A 63 -16.46 -2.57 11.61
CA LYS A 63 -17.79 -2.70 12.20
C LYS A 63 -17.72 -2.29 13.66
N TRP A 64 -18.61 -1.44 14.10
CA TRP A 64 -18.61 -0.88 15.44
C TRP A 64 -19.87 -1.23 16.20
N PRO A 65 -19.76 -1.60 17.49
CA PRO A 65 -20.95 -1.72 18.33
C PRO A 65 -21.78 -0.44 18.26
N ARG A 66 -23.08 -0.59 18.06
CA ARG A 66 -24.03 0.54 18.05
C ARG A 66 -23.86 1.43 19.28
N ALA A 67 -23.69 0.83 20.46
CA ALA A 67 -23.51 1.57 21.70
C ALA A 67 -22.35 2.57 21.67
N TYR A 68 -21.28 2.28 20.91
CA TYR A 68 -20.15 3.22 20.75
C TYR A 68 -20.56 4.44 19.93
N LEU A 69 -21.32 4.23 18.87
CA LEU A 69 -21.80 5.31 18.02
C LEU A 69 -22.88 6.14 18.72
N ASP A 70 -23.76 5.51 19.50
CA ASP A 70 -24.73 6.21 20.36
C ASP A 70 -24.05 7.12 21.37
N ALA A 71 -22.90 6.71 21.91
CA ALA A 71 -22.13 7.50 22.86
C ALA A 71 -21.35 8.65 22.21
N VAL A 72 -20.80 8.44 21.01
CA VAL A 72 -19.87 9.38 20.36
C VAL A 72 -20.58 10.31 19.38
N VAL A 73 -21.52 9.79 18.61
CA VAL A 73 -22.26 10.52 17.55
C VAL A 73 -23.77 10.24 17.62
N PRO A 74 -24.41 10.52 18.77
CA PRO A 74 -25.81 10.20 18.98
C PRO A 74 -26.77 10.86 17.96
N GLN A 75 -26.37 11.99 17.39
CA GLN A 75 -27.12 12.70 16.34
C GLN A 75 -27.12 11.96 14.99
N LEU A 76 -26.19 11.06 14.75
CA LEU A 76 -26.08 10.30 13.50
C LEU A 76 -26.77 8.94 13.55
N MET A 77 -26.93 8.34 14.73
CA MET A 77 -27.53 7.02 14.85
C MET A 77 -28.95 6.92 14.29
N PRO A 78 -29.87 7.87 14.53
CA PRO A 78 -31.20 7.83 13.92
C PRO A 78 -31.15 7.85 12.38
N ILE A 79 -30.16 8.53 11.79
CA ILE A 79 -29.96 8.57 10.35
C ILE A 79 -29.44 7.21 9.86
N ILE A 80 -28.46 6.63 10.56
CA ILE A 80 -27.92 5.30 10.24
C ILE A 80 -29.01 4.24 10.31
N GLU A 81 -29.90 4.28 11.29
CA GLU A 81 -31.06 3.39 11.38
C GLU A 81 -31.99 3.52 10.17
N LYS A 82 -32.29 4.74 9.74
CA LYS A 82 -33.09 4.99 8.53
C LYS A 82 -32.41 4.46 7.27
N LEU A 83 -31.07 4.61 7.19
CA LEU A 83 -30.29 4.08 6.08
C LEU A 83 -30.30 2.55 6.08
N ASP A 84 -30.19 1.91 7.24
CA ASP A 84 -30.30 0.44 7.35
C ASP A 84 -31.70 -0.04 6.94
N ALA A 85 -32.76 0.63 7.40
CA ALA A 85 -34.12 0.31 7.00
C ALA A 85 -34.32 0.44 5.49
N LEU A 86 -33.74 1.47 4.86
CA LEU A 86 -33.79 1.67 3.42
C LEU A 86 -33.01 0.59 2.67
N ALA A 87 -31.83 0.22 3.14
CA ALA A 87 -31.01 -0.86 2.57
C ALA A 87 -31.77 -2.20 2.58
N ARG A 88 -32.49 -2.51 3.67
CA ARG A 88 -33.31 -3.72 3.82
C ARG A 88 -34.51 -3.77 2.86
N THR A 89 -34.91 -2.66 2.29
CA THR A 89 -35.93 -2.65 1.21
C THR A 89 -35.37 -3.07 -0.13
N ARG A 90 -34.05 -2.99 -0.32
CA ARG A 90 -33.35 -3.28 -1.60
C ARG A 90 -32.98 -4.74 -1.76
N THR A 91 -32.82 -5.44 -0.65
CA THR A 91 -32.44 -6.86 -0.64
C THR A 91 -32.99 -7.56 0.60
N LYS A 92 -33.26 -8.86 0.46
CA LYS A 92 -33.64 -9.73 1.61
C LYS A 92 -32.43 -10.43 2.23
N ASP A 93 -31.25 -10.25 1.66
CA ASP A 93 -30.02 -10.82 2.18
C ASP A 93 -29.57 -10.02 3.43
N GLU A 94 -29.82 -10.60 4.58
CA GLU A 94 -29.46 -10.02 5.88
C GLU A 94 -27.94 -9.78 6.04
N SER A 95 -27.12 -10.52 5.31
CA SER A 95 -25.67 -10.35 5.36
C SER A 95 -25.19 -9.01 4.76
N LEU A 96 -26.03 -8.35 3.98
CA LEU A 96 -25.75 -7.04 3.37
C LEU A 96 -26.34 -5.86 4.17
N ALA A 97 -26.95 -6.13 5.33
CA ALA A 97 -27.48 -5.08 6.20
C ALA A 97 -26.37 -4.19 6.76
N ILE A 98 -26.69 -2.92 7.04
CA ILE A 98 -25.76 -1.99 7.68
C ILE A 98 -25.63 -2.33 9.17
N ILE A 99 -26.74 -2.54 9.87
CA ILE A 99 -26.77 -2.98 11.28
C ILE A 99 -27.02 -4.49 11.30
N ASP A 100 -26.06 -5.25 11.80
CA ASP A 100 -26.17 -6.70 11.85
C ASP A 100 -26.96 -7.20 13.07
N LYS A 101 -27.16 -8.53 13.13
CA LYS A 101 -27.89 -9.20 14.23
C LYS A 101 -27.25 -9.04 15.62
N ASP A 102 -25.96 -8.71 15.66
CA ASP A 102 -25.19 -8.50 16.89
C ASP A 102 -25.11 -7.00 17.24
N ASP A 103 -25.99 -6.19 16.63
CA ASP A 103 -26.11 -4.74 16.82
C ASP A 103 -24.80 -3.99 16.54
N ARG A 104 -24.09 -4.41 15.49
CA ARG A 104 -22.88 -3.74 14.98
C ARG A 104 -23.14 -3.07 13.64
N VAL A 105 -22.58 -1.88 13.49
CA VAL A 105 -22.73 -1.06 12.29
C VAL A 105 -21.55 -1.33 11.35
N HIS A 106 -21.84 -1.81 10.14
CA HIS A 106 -20.88 -2.11 9.10
C HIS A 106 -20.62 -0.90 8.22
N MET A 107 -19.43 -0.30 8.34
CA MET A 107 -19.08 0.91 7.60
C MET A 107 -19.05 0.69 6.10
N ALA A 108 -18.40 -0.38 5.63
CA ALA A 108 -18.34 -0.70 4.20
C ALA A 108 -19.72 -0.95 3.59
N HIS A 109 -20.63 -1.58 4.32
CA HIS A 109 -22.01 -1.82 3.85
C HIS A 109 -22.75 -0.50 3.62
N MET A 110 -22.63 0.44 4.54
CA MET A 110 -23.18 1.79 4.39
C MET A 110 -22.57 2.51 3.18
N ASP A 111 -21.27 2.41 3.01
CA ASP A 111 -20.56 3.01 1.87
C ASP A 111 -21.04 2.46 0.54
N ILE A 112 -21.18 1.13 0.41
CA ILE A 112 -21.60 0.51 -0.86
C ILE A 112 -23.07 0.83 -1.18
N HIS A 113 -23.95 0.79 -0.20
CA HIS A 113 -25.37 1.09 -0.42
C HIS A 113 -25.59 2.54 -0.87
N PHE A 114 -24.85 3.50 -0.30
CA PHE A 114 -25.13 4.93 -0.41
C PHE A 114 -24.02 5.76 -1.07
N THR A 115 -23.29 5.13 -1.99
CA THR A 115 -22.40 5.79 -2.93
C THR A 115 -22.73 5.33 -4.36
N HIS A 116 -22.26 6.08 -5.37
CA HIS A 116 -22.50 5.72 -6.77
C HIS A 116 -21.44 4.77 -7.35
N SER A 117 -20.30 4.59 -6.67
CA SER A 117 -19.18 3.79 -7.17
C SER A 117 -18.43 3.14 -6.02
N THR A 118 -18.07 1.88 -6.21
CA THR A 118 -17.18 1.10 -5.34
C THR A 118 -16.04 0.59 -6.19
N ASN A 119 -14.80 0.99 -5.89
CA ASN A 119 -13.66 0.47 -6.63
C ASN A 119 -12.68 -0.31 -5.75
N GLY A 120 -12.10 -1.35 -6.34
CA GLY A 120 -10.87 -1.96 -5.87
C GLY A 120 -9.66 -1.17 -6.35
N VAL A 121 -8.48 -1.53 -5.86
CA VAL A 121 -7.23 -0.76 -6.06
C VAL A 121 -6.14 -1.50 -6.84
N ALA A 122 -6.47 -2.65 -7.38
CA ALA A 122 -5.73 -3.41 -8.38
C ALA A 122 -6.70 -4.35 -9.12
N ALA A 123 -6.36 -4.81 -10.32
CA ALA A 123 -7.25 -5.67 -11.10
C ALA A 123 -7.60 -6.94 -10.34
N LEU A 124 -6.62 -7.64 -9.77
CA LEU A 124 -6.84 -8.85 -8.96
C LEU A 124 -7.70 -8.56 -7.73
N HIS A 125 -7.43 -7.48 -7.00
CA HIS A 125 -8.21 -7.06 -5.84
C HIS A 125 -9.69 -6.86 -6.20
N THR A 126 -9.95 -6.16 -7.28
CA THR A 126 -11.31 -5.89 -7.76
C THR A 126 -12.06 -7.18 -8.11
N GLU A 127 -11.40 -8.15 -8.75
CA GLU A 127 -11.99 -9.44 -9.03
C GLU A 127 -12.27 -10.25 -7.75
N ILE A 128 -11.39 -10.20 -6.77
CA ILE A 128 -11.61 -10.83 -5.46
C ILE A 128 -12.83 -10.21 -4.76
N LEU A 129 -12.97 -8.89 -4.79
CA LEU A 129 -14.15 -8.21 -4.22
C LEU A 129 -15.44 -8.67 -4.89
N LYS A 130 -15.47 -8.74 -6.22
CA LYS A 130 -16.65 -9.16 -7.00
C LYS A 130 -17.01 -10.62 -6.78
N ASN A 131 -16.01 -11.51 -6.76
CA ASN A 131 -16.22 -12.94 -6.84
C ASN A 131 -16.27 -13.62 -5.46
N SER A 132 -15.79 -12.96 -4.39
CA SER A 132 -15.79 -13.53 -3.05
C SER A 132 -16.19 -12.53 -1.97
N GLU A 133 -15.33 -11.60 -1.60
CA GLU A 133 -15.45 -10.80 -0.38
C GLU A 133 -16.71 -9.89 -0.34
N LEU A 134 -17.10 -9.31 -1.46
CA LEU A 134 -18.27 -8.44 -1.60
C LEU A 134 -19.23 -8.95 -2.67
N HIS A 135 -19.24 -10.25 -2.92
CA HIS A 135 -20.02 -10.86 -3.99
C HIS A 135 -21.52 -10.51 -3.92
N GLY A 136 -22.14 -10.60 -2.75
CA GLY A 136 -23.55 -10.24 -2.58
C GLY A 136 -23.85 -8.78 -2.95
N PHE A 137 -22.93 -7.86 -2.67
CA PHE A 137 -23.05 -6.48 -3.12
C PHE A 137 -22.86 -6.32 -4.62
N TYR A 138 -21.95 -7.10 -5.21
CA TYR A 138 -21.77 -7.12 -6.66
C TYR A 138 -23.01 -7.63 -7.38
N GLU A 139 -23.67 -8.66 -6.85
CA GLU A 139 -24.94 -9.12 -7.39
C GLU A 139 -26.05 -8.04 -7.28
N LEU A 140 -26.08 -7.30 -6.19
CA LEU A 140 -27.08 -6.24 -5.94
C LEU A 140 -26.82 -4.98 -6.78
N TYR A 141 -25.57 -4.58 -6.93
CA TYR A 141 -25.14 -3.33 -7.59
C TYR A 141 -23.97 -3.57 -8.58
N PRO A 142 -24.14 -4.41 -9.61
CA PRO A 142 -23.03 -4.73 -10.52
C PRO A 142 -22.43 -3.49 -11.20
N GLU A 143 -23.25 -2.46 -11.45
CA GLU A 143 -22.84 -1.21 -12.10
C GLU A 143 -21.95 -0.32 -11.23
N LYS A 144 -21.94 -0.51 -9.91
CA LYS A 144 -21.11 0.29 -9.01
C LYS A 144 -19.65 -0.16 -8.97
N PHE A 145 -19.40 -1.46 -9.25
CA PHE A 145 -18.07 -2.06 -9.08
C PHE A 145 -17.16 -1.78 -10.27
N ASN A 146 -15.98 -1.25 -9.99
CA ASN A 146 -14.97 -0.97 -11.01
C ASN A 146 -13.57 -1.05 -10.41
N ASN A 147 -12.55 -1.09 -11.28
CA ASN A 147 -11.16 -1.07 -10.87
C ASN A 147 -10.52 0.29 -11.11
N LYS A 148 -9.77 0.76 -10.12
CA LYS A 148 -8.83 1.89 -10.25
C LYS A 148 -7.52 1.48 -9.59
N THR A 149 -6.63 0.87 -10.35
CA THR A 149 -5.32 0.49 -9.86
C THR A 149 -4.62 1.69 -9.23
N ASN A 150 -4.08 1.51 -8.02
CA ASN A 150 -3.33 2.55 -7.34
C ASN A 150 -2.17 3.04 -8.20
N GLY A 151 -1.80 4.27 -8.01
CA GLY A 151 -0.63 4.89 -8.61
C GLY A 151 0.20 5.63 -7.58
N ILE A 152 1.27 6.24 -8.07
CA ILE A 152 2.20 7.03 -7.26
C ILE A 152 2.45 8.38 -7.93
N THR A 153 2.78 9.39 -7.13
CA THR A 153 3.19 10.69 -7.69
C THR A 153 4.67 10.68 -8.04
N PHE A 154 4.98 10.96 -9.29
CA PHE A 154 6.37 11.05 -9.78
C PHE A 154 7.10 12.26 -9.20
N ARG A 155 6.39 13.34 -8.86
CA ARG A 155 6.99 14.51 -8.22
C ARG A 155 7.77 14.13 -6.97
N ARG A 156 7.16 13.36 -6.06
CA ARG A 156 7.83 12.91 -4.84
C ARG A 156 8.77 11.72 -5.10
N TRP A 157 8.26 10.69 -5.77
CA TRP A 157 8.91 9.36 -5.80
C TRP A 157 9.94 9.19 -6.92
N LEU A 158 10.18 10.23 -7.71
CA LEU A 158 11.29 10.30 -8.67
C LEU A 158 11.98 11.67 -8.59
N LEU A 159 11.27 12.75 -8.90
CA LEU A 159 11.87 14.07 -9.07
C LEU A 159 12.48 14.61 -7.77
N GLU A 160 11.77 14.49 -6.67
CA GLU A 160 12.17 14.98 -5.35
C GLU A 160 13.16 14.05 -4.66
N CYS A 161 12.83 12.74 -4.56
CA CYS A 161 13.64 11.80 -3.78
C CYS A 161 14.88 11.28 -4.51
N ASP A 162 14.91 11.33 -5.85
CA ASP A 162 16.05 10.86 -6.66
C ASP A 162 16.47 11.87 -7.73
N PRO A 163 17.02 13.02 -7.32
CA PRO A 163 17.42 14.07 -8.26
C PRO A 163 18.58 13.63 -9.18
N ARG A 164 19.41 12.69 -8.75
CA ARG A 164 20.50 12.15 -9.56
C ARG A 164 19.98 11.32 -10.71
N LEU A 165 19.05 10.42 -10.45
CA LEU A 165 18.38 9.64 -11.50
C LEU A 165 17.60 10.57 -12.44
N THR A 166 16.88 11.53 -11.90
CA THR A 166 16.12 12.52 -12.68
C THR A 166 17.03 13.25 -13.67
N ALA A 167 18.20 13.73 -13.23
CA ALA A 167 19.14 14.42 -14.08
C ALA A 167 19.69 13.52 -15.21
N THR A 168 20.00 12.28 -14.90
CA THR A 168 20.47 11.30 -15.90
C THR A 168 19.37 11.00 -16.93
N LEU A 169 18.13 10.81 -16.49
CA LEU A 169 17.01 10.62 -17.40
C LEU A 169 16.81 11.84 -18.31
N GLU A 170 16.83 13.05 -17.77
CA GLU A 170 16.70 14.26 -18.59
C GLU A 170 17.79 14.41 -19.65
N GLN A 171 19.01 14.03 -19.30
CA GLN A 171 20.14 14.07 -20.24
C GLN A 171 19.88 13.18 -21.47
N HIS A 172 19.30 12.00 -21.30
CA HIS A 172 19.15 11.01 -22.36
C HIS A 172 17.80 11.04 -23.07
N ILE A 173 16.71 11.29 -22.34
CA ILE A 173 15.35 11.23 -22.91
C ILE A 173 14.59 12.56 -22.86
N GLY A 174 15.22 13.63 -22.37
CA GLY A 174 14.56 14.95 -22.22
C GLY A 174 13.64 15.01 -21.01
N SER A 175 12.97 16.15 -20.81
CA SER A 175 12.17 16.43 -19.61
C SER A 175 10.68 16.09 -19.75
N GLY A 176 10.27 15.49 -20.86
CA GLY A 176 8.85 15.16 -21.13
C GLY A 176 8.20 14.29 -20.07
N PHE A 177 8.94 13.34 -19.49
CA PHE A 177 8.46 12.45 -18.45
C PHE A 177 7.99 13.16 -17.16
N ARG A 178 8.40 14.41 -16.94
CA ARG A 178 7.91 15.21 -15.81
C ARG A 178 6.41 15.48 -15.88
N LYS A 179 5.84 15.47 -17.09
CA LYS A 179 4.42 15.72 -17.36
C LYS A 179 3.69 14.46 -17.84
N ASP A 180 4.39 13.58 -18.54
CA ASP A 180 3.85 12.36 -19.11
C ASP A 180 4.78 11.18 -18.79
N ALA A 181 4.34 10.32 -17.90
CA ALA A 181 5.09 9.14 -17.46
C ALA A 181 5.44 8.18 -18.60
N ALA A 182 4.61 8.12 -19.66
CA ALA A 182 4.86 7.27 -20.82
C ALA A 182 6.17 7.63 -21.54
N GLU A 183 6.64 8.86 -21.41
CA GLU A 183 7.92 9.31 -21.95
C GLU A 183 9.14 8.53 -21.40
N LEU A 184 9.00 7.89 -20.22
CA LEU A 184 10.05 7.02 -19.66
C LEU A 184 10.36 5.80 -20.55
N GLU A 185 9.43 5.36 -21.40
CA GLU A 185 9.67 4.27 -22.35
C GLU A 185 10.80 4.58 -23.34
N LYS A 186 11.12 5.85 -23.58
CA LYS A 186 12.24 6.27 -24.40
C LYS A 186 13.58 5.73 -23.89
N LEU A 187 13.66 5.39 -22.59
CA LEU A 187 14.86 4.79 -22.01
C LEU A 187 15.17 3.40 -22.60
N LEU A 188 14.18 2.69 -23.13
CA LEU A 188 14.39 1.39 -23.78
C LEU A 188 15.39 1.47 -24.95
N ALA A 189 15.48 2.60 -25.63
CA ALA A 189 16.47 2.80 -26.70
C ALA A 189 17.93 2.69 -26.21
N PHE A 190 18.16 2.76 -24.91
CA PHE A 190 19.47 2.72 -24.26
C PHE A 190 19.71 1.43 -23.47
N ALA A 191 18.86 0.42 -23.65
CA ALA A 191 18.93 -0.82 -22.86
C ALA A 191 20.28 -1.53 -22.98
N ASP A 192 20.95 -1.43 -24.14
CA ASP A 192 22.25 -2.02 -24.43
C ASP A 192 23.39 -0.97 -24.51
N ASP A 193 23.13 0.28 -24.15
CA ASP A 193 24.13 1.34 -24.15
C ASP A 193 24.98 1.30 -22.88
N GLU A 194 26.21 0.79 -22.97
CA GLU A 194 27.11 0.65 -21.82
C GLU A 194 27.37 1.99 -21.09
N THR A 195 27.42 3.10 -21.81
CA THR A 195 27.62 4.42 -21.19
C THR A 195 26.46 4.78 -20.28
N VAL A 196 25.23 4.62 -20.78
CA VAL A 196 24.00 4.90 -20.00
C VAL A 196 23.87 3.92 -18.83
N LEU A 197 24.14 2.63 -19.05
CA LEU A 197 24.09 1.62 -17.97
C LEU A 197 25.11 1.93 -16.86
N ASN A 198 26.31 2.36 -17.23
CA ASN A 198 27.33 2.77 -16.26
C ASN A 198 26.92 4.04 -15.48
N GLU A 199 26.30 5.01 -16.14
CA GLU A 199 25.75 6.20 -15.47
C GLU A 199 24.64 5.85 -14.48
N LEU A 200 23.72 4.97 -14.85
CA LEU A 200 22.66 4.49 -13.96
C LEU A 200 23.23 3.72 -12.76
N THR A 201 24.26 2.91 -12.99
CA THR A 201 24.97 2.20 -11.92
C THR A 201 25.66 3.18 -10.97
N ALA A 202 26.28 4.24 -11.48
CA ALA A 202 26.92 5.28 -10.67
C ALA A 202 25.88 6.06 -9.84
N VAL A 203 24.71 6.34 -10.39
CA VAL A 203 23.59 6.96 -9.66
C VAL A 203 23.20 6.09 -8.47
N LYS A 204 22.97 4.80 -8.69
CA LYS A 204 22.61 3.86 -7.61
C LYS A 204 23.69 3.79 -6.54
N LYS A 205 24.96 3.69 -6.93
CA LYS A 205 26.08 3.68 -6.01
C LYS A 205 26.14 4.92 -5.12
N THR A 206 25.87 6.09 -5.70
CA THR A 206 25.84 7.35 -4.97
C THR A 206 24.64 7.42 -4.01
N ASN A 207 23.48 6.96 -4.43
CA ASN A 207 22.29 6.88 -3.56
C ASN A 207 22.49 5.92 -2.39
N LYS A 208 23.16 4.80 -2.61
CA LYS A 208 23.51 3.83 -1.54
C LYS A 208 24.47 4.44 -0.53
N ALA A 209 25.50 5.15 -0.99
CA ALA A 209 26.42 5.88 -0.12
C ALA A 209 25.69 6.95 0.72
N ALA A 210 24.76 7.68 0.12
CA ALA A 210 23.95 8.67 0.82
C ALA A 210 23.04 8.05 1.90
N LEU A 211 22.46 6.88 1.62
CA LEU A 211 21.69 6.13 2.62
C LEU A 211 22.59 5.65 3.76
N ALA A 212 23.77 5.11 3.45
CA ALA A 212 24.73 4.67 4.47
C ALA A 212 25.11 5.81 5.40
N GLU A 213 25.40 6.99 4.87
CA GLU A 213 25.68 8.19 5.65
C GLU A 213 24.48 8.61 6.53
N TRP A 214 23.27 8.58 5.98
CA TRP A 214 22.05 8.91 6.72
C TRP A 214 21.81 7.94 7.89
N LEU A 215 21.98 6.63 7.70
CA LEU A 215 21.86 5.62 8.75
C LEU A 215 22.93 5.81 9.84
N LEU A 216 24.17 6.10 9.45
CA LEU A 216 25.25 6.38 10.41
C LEU A 216 24.93 7.62 11.25
N ARG A 217 24.46 8.67 10.61
CA ARG A 217 24.15 9.93 11.29
C ARG A 217 22.96 9.81 12.24
N THR A 218 21.87 9.17 11.80
CA THR A 218 20.59 9.15 12.51
C THR A 218 20.46 8.01 13.52
N GLN A 219 21.02 6.83 13.21
CA GLN A 219 20.88 5.62 14.04
C GLN A 219 22.20 5.08 14.57
N LYS A 220 23.35 5.68 14.20
CA LYS A 220 24.68 5.18 14.55
C LYS A 220 24.96 3.77 14.00
N VAL A 221 24.33 3.41 12.89
CA VAL A 221 24.52 2.13 12.22
C VAL A 221 25.38 2.33 10.97
N ALA A 222 26.54 1.68 10.95
CA ALA A 222 27.40 1.66 9.77
C ALA A 222 26.97 0.52 8.84
N VAL A 223 26.84 0.81 7.56
CA VAL A 223 26.54 -0.20 6.52
C VAL A 223 27.55 -0.10 5.39
N ASN A 224 27.84 -1.24 4.76
CA ASN A 224 28.71 -1.28 3.58
C ASN A 224 27.91 -0.85 2.33
N PRO A 225 28.18 0.30 1.71
CA PRO A 225 27.46 0.77 0.54
C PRO A 225 27.72 -0.05 -0.73
N ASP A 226 28.77 -0.88 -0.75
CA ASP A 226 29.09 -1.78 -1.86
C ASP A 226 28.35 -3.13 -1.76
N ALA A 227 27.67 -3.41 -0.64
CA ALA A 227 26.82 -4.58 -0.49
C ALA A 227 25.53 -4.45 -1.32
N MET A 228 24.85 -5.56 -1.58
CA MET A 228 23.49 -5.54 -2.13
C MET A 228 22.50 -5.07 -1.05
N PHE A 229 21.71 -4.05 -1.35
CA PHE A 229 20.66 -3.55 -0.46
C PHE A 229 19.33 -4.19 -0.80
N ASP A 230 18.91 -5.09 0.06
CA ASP A 230 17.63 -5.79 0.02
C ASP A 230 16.68 -5.11 1.03
N ILE A 231 15.59 -4.53 0.57
CA ILE A 231 14.74 -3.68 1.41
C ILE A 231 13.30 -4.19 1.44
N GLN A 232 12.80 -4.40 2.66
CA GLN A 232 11.38 -4.63 2.95
C GLN A 232 10.87 -3.52 3.86
N SER A 233 10.25 -2.50 3.28
CA SER A 233 9.75 -1.32 4.00
C SER A 233 8.25 -1.18 3.82
N LYS A 234 7.50 -1.53 4.86
CA LYS A 234 6.04 -1.54 4.90
C LYS A 234 5.57 -1.77 6.33
N ARG A 235 4.29 -1.50 6.64
CA ARG A 235 3.72 -1.86 7.93
C ARG A 235 3.97 -3.32 8.23
N LEU A 236 4.22 -3.65 9.50
CA LEU A 236 4.39 -5.02 9.90
C LEU A 236 3.02 -5.70 10.02
N HIS A 237 2.85 -6.76 9.26
CA HIS A 237 1.66 -7.60 9.28
C HIS A 237 2.02 -9.02 8.85
N GLU A 238 1.40 -10.03 9.45
CA GLU A 238 1.70 -11.44 9.14
C GLU A 238 1.58 -11.76 7.66
N TYR A 239 0.54 -11.25 6.96
CA TYR A 239 0.37 -11.53 5.54
C TYR A 239 1.44 -10.91 4.64
N LYS A 240 2.14 -9.86 5.10
CA LYS A 240 3.27 -9.24 4.37
C LYS A 240 4.56 -10.05 4.47
N ARG A 241 4.58 -11.01 5.37
CA ARG A 241 5.60 -12.06 5.54
C ARG A 241 7.01 -11.56 5.84
N GLN A 242 7.16 -10.52 6.65
CA GLN A 242 8.47 -10.17 7.20
C GLN A 242 9.09 -11.36 7.95
N GLN A 243 8.29 -12.19 8.60
CA GLN A 243 8.75 -13.43 9.24
C GLN A 243 9.35 -14.43 8.25
N LEU A 244 8.86 -14.52 7.00
CA LEU A 244 9.46 -15.35 5.97
C LEU A 244 10.86 -14.85 5.61
N ASN A 245 11.03 -13.54 5.45
CA ASN A 245 12.31 -12.92 5.19
C ASN A 245 13.26 -13.11 6.39
N LEU A 246 12.76 -12.99 7.62
CA LEU A 246 13.53 -13.32 8.83
C LEU A 246 14.05 -14.78 8.81
N LEU A 247 13.22 -15.75 8.47
CA LEU A 247 13.62 -17.15 8.37
C LEU A 247 14.68 -17.37 7.28
N TYR A 248 14.53 -16.68 6.14
CA TYR A 248 15.54 -16.69 5.09
C TYR A 248 16.88 -16.15 5.57
N LEU A 249 16.88 -15.06 6.34
CA LEU A 249 18.12 -14.47 6.88
C LEU A 249 18.77 -15.38 7.93
N ILE A 250 18.00 -16.10 8.73
CA ILE A 250 18.51 -17.14 9.64
C ILE A 250 19.15 -18.26 8.83
N HIS A 251 18.52 -18.70 7.74
CA HIS A 251 19.10 -19.69 6.84
C HIS A 251 20.42 -19.19 6.25
N GLN A 252 20.47 -17.94 5.76
CA GLN A 252 21.70 -17.35 5.25
C GLN A 252 22.82 -17.29 6.30
N TYR A 253 22.49 -16.98 7.56
CA TYR A 253 23.43 -17.04 8.67
C TYR A 253 24.09 -18.43 8.76
N HIS A 254 23.31 -19.50 8.74
CA HIS A 254 23.80 -20.86 8.81
C HIS A 254 24.59 -21.28 7.57
N GLU A 255 24.17 -20.87 6.38
CA GLU A 255 24.90 -21.12 5.13
C GLU A 255 26.30 -20.49 5.16
N ILE A 256 26.39 -19.25 5.61
CA ILE A 256 27.69 -18.55 5.76
C ILE A 256 28.56 -19.27 6.79
N LYS A 257 28.00 -19.70 7.93
CA LYS A 257 28.72 -20.48 8.95
C LYS A 257 29.22 -21.82 8.40
N ALA A 258 28.51 -22.43 7.46
CA ALA A 258 28.89 -23.64 6.79
C ALA A 258 29.93 -23.42 5.66
N GLY A 259 30.30 -22.18 5.38
CA GLY A 259 31.27 -21.82 4.34
C GLY A 259 30.65 -21.53 2.96
N HIS A 260 29.33 -21.53 2.85
CA HIS A 260 28.63 -21.18 1.62
C HIS A 260 28.47 -19.65 1.54
N LEU A 261 29.49 -18.98 1.02
CA LEU A 261 29.55 -17.53 0.99
C LEU A 261 28.74 -16.97 -0.19
N PRO A 262 27.99 -15.84 0.01
CA PRO A 262 27.34 -15.16 -1.10
C PRO A 262 28.37 -14.52 -2.04
N ALA A 263 27.99 -14.30 -3.31
CA ALA A 263 28.85 -13.66 -4.30
C ALA A 263 29.19 -12.21 -3.94
N VAL A 264 28.28 -11.51 -3.30
CA VAL A 264 28.44 -10.15 -2.76
C VAL A 264 27.83 -10.08 -1.37
N PRO A 265 28.37 -9.20 -0.49
CA PRO A 265 27.74 -8.99 0.82
C PRO A 265 26.29 -8.51 0.68
N LEU A 266 25.46 -8.90 1.64
CA LEU A 266 24.04 -8.53 1.70
C LEU A 266 23.77 -7.64 2.92
N VAL A 267 23.12 -6.53 2.69
CA VAL A 267 22.49 -5.70 3.74
C VAL A 267 20.99 -5.77 3.57
N SER A 268 20.34 -6.46 4.50
CA SER A 268 18.88 -6.55 4.54
C SER A 268 18.32 -5.45 5.44
N ILE A 269 17.52 -4.56 4.87
CA ILE A 269 16.99 -3.37 5.54
C ILE A 269 15.48 -3.51 5.69
N PHE A 270 15.02 -3.42 6.94
CA PHE A 270 13.60 -3.43 7.27
C PHE A 270 13.16 -2.03 7.73
N GLY A 271 12.01 -1.61 7.26
CA GLY A 271 11.30 -0.46 7.81
C GLY A 271 9.87 -0.88 8.11
N ALA A 272 9.45 -0.79 9.37
CA ALA A 272 8.12 -1.23 9.75
C ALA A 272 7.64 -0.55 11.03
N LYS A 273 6.32 -0.52 11.21
CA LYS A 273 5.64 -0.16 12.44
C LYS A 273 4.56 -1.19 12.71
N ALA A 274 4.45 -1.64 13.96
CA ALA A 274 3.38 -2.50 14.42
C ALA A 274 2.28 -1.69 15.10
N ALA A 275 1.02 -2.09 14.93
CA ALA A 275 -0.07 -1.55 15.73
C ALA A 275 0.18 -1.89 17.23
N PRO A 276 -0.15 -0.99 18.18
CA PRO A 276 0.18 -1.18 19.60
C PRO A 276 -0.36 -2.48 20.21
N ALA A 277 -1.53 -2.93 19.79
CA ALA A 277 -2.17 -4.15 20.27
C ALA A 277 -1.77 -5.42 19.51
N TYR A 278 -1.02 -5.30 18.42
CA TYR A 278 -0.64 -6.42 17.57
C TYR A 278 0.63 -7.09 18.10
N THR A 279 0.47 -7.98 19.06
CA THR A 279 1.57 -8.60 19.83
C THR A 279 2.54 -9.36 18.93
N ILE A 280 2.03 -10.23 18.04
CA ILE A 280 2.89 -11.06 17.16
C ILE A 280 3.72 -10.20 16.20
N ALA A 281 3.19 -9.05 15.76
CA ALA A 281 3.96 -8.09 14.95
C ALA A 281 5.14 -7.52 15.72
N LYS A 282 4.96 -7.21 17.00
CA LYS A 282 6.04 -6.75 17.88
C LYS A 282 7.07 -7.85 18.13
N ASP A 283 6.64 -9.10 18.26
CA ASP A 283 7.53 -10.24 18.41
C ASP A 283 8.40 -10.45 17.16
N ILE A 284 7.85 -10.26 15.99
CA ILE A 284 8.61 -10.30 14.72
C ILE A 284 9.66 -9.19 14.68
N ILE A 285 9.32 -7.97 15.07
CA ILE A 285 10.28 -6.87 15.17
C ILE A 285 11.38 -7.22 16.16
N HIS A 286 11.03 -7.75 17.33
CA HIS A 286 11.98 -8.17 18.35
C HIS A 286 12.93 -9.25 17.82
N ALA A 287 12.41 -10.22 17.08
CA ALA A 287 13.22 -11.29 16.46
C ALA A 287 14.21 -10.71 15.42
N LEU A 288 13.77 -9.77 14.58
CA LEU A 288 14.65 -9.08 13.63
C LEU A 288 15.78 -8.30 14.33
N LEU A 289 15.45 -7.57 15.39
CA LEU A 289 16.44 -6.85 16.19
C LEU A 289 17.42 -7.79 16.88
N THR A 290 16.94 -8.92 17.36
CA THR A 290 17.78 -9.95 17.99
C THR A 290 18.73 -10.56 16.97
N LEU A 291 18.23 -10.95 15.80
CA LEU A 291 19.05 -11.48 14.71
C LEU A 291 20.13 -10.48 14.28
N SER A 292 19.77 -9.21 14.16
CA SER A 292 20.70 -8.14 13.84
C SER A 292 21.89 -8.10 14.82
N LYS A 293 21.62 -8.22 16.12
CA LYS A 293 22.66 -8.26 17.17
C LYS A 293 23.51 -9.54 17.10
N VAL A 294 22.88 -10.69 16.90
CA VAL A 294 23.59 -11.97 16.77
C VAL A 294 24.57 -11.93 15.59
N ILE A 295 24.11 -11.44 14.45
CA ILE A 295 24.96 -11.32 13.25
C ILE A 295 26.10 -10.32 13.50
N ALA A 296 25.80 -9.15 14.06
CA ALA A 296 26.84 -8.13 14.34
C ALA A 296 27.94 -8.63 15.30
N ALA A 297 27.62 -9.53 16.21
CA ALA A 297 28.54 -10.12 17.15
C ALA A 297 29.39 -11.28 16.55
N ASP A 298 29.04 -11.80 15.39
CA ASP A 298 29.72 -12.91 14.72
C ASP A 298 30.58 -12.40 13.57
N SER A 299 31.90 -12.32 13.78
CA SER A 299 32.85 -11.79 12.79
C SER A 299 32.97 -12.64 11.50
N GLU A 300 32.61 -13.91 11.54
CA GLU A 300 32.58 -14.76 10.35
C GLU A 300 31.41 -14.41 9.43
N VAL A 301 30.28 -14.00 10.02
CA VAL A 301 29.05 -13.70 9.28
C VAL A 301 28.91 -12.23 8.96
N SER A 302 29.26 -11.32 9.89
CA SER A 302 28.99 -9.88 9.77
C SER A 302 29.67 -9.20 8.58
N ARG A 303 30.73 -9.78 8.04
CA ARG A 303 31.36 -9.28 6.80
C ARG A 303 30.52 -9.58 5.54
N TRP A 304 29.63 -10.55 5.61
CA TRP A 304 28.82 -11.03 4.49
C TRP A 304 27.35 -10.71 4.59
N LEU A 305 26.86 -10.52 5.82
CA LEU A 305 25.44 -10.31 6.10
C LEU A 305 25.28 -9.27 7.20
N GLN A 306 24.38 -8.33 6.97
CA GLN A 306 23.95 -7.36 7.98
C GLN A 306 22.45 -7.21 7.91
N VAL A 307 21.80 -7.11 9.06
CA VAL A 307 20.36 -6.81 9.18
C VAL A 307 20.21 -5.45 9.85
N VAL A 308 19.50 -4.54 9.21
CA VAL A 308 19.26 -3.19 9.69
C VAL A 308 17.75 -2.98 9.84
N PHE A 309 17.32 -2.49 11.00
CA PHE A 309 15.94 -2.07 11.22
C PHE A 309 15.89 -0.55 11.33
N VAL A 310 15.20 0.10 10.39
CA VAL A 310 15.06 1.57 10.36
C VAL A 310 14.03 1.99 11.39
N GLU A 311 14.46 2.81 12.36
CA GLU A 311 13.60 3.34 13.41
C GLU A 311 12.56 4.31 12.86
N ASN A 312 11.36 4.24 13.40
CA ASN A 312 10.27 5.18 13.09
C ASN A 312 10.06 5.37 11.58
N TYR A 313 9.97 4.28 10.83
CA TYR A 313 9.75 4.33 9.40
C TYR A 313 8.58 5.26 9.02
N ASN A 314 8.83 6.18 8.10
CA ASN A 314 7.90 7.20 7.65
C ASN A 314 8.23 7.64 6.22
N VAL A 315 7.49 8.59 5.67
CA VAL A 315 7.70 9.10 4.29
C VAL A 315 9.12 9.64 4.10
N THR A 316 9.68 10.35 5.09
CA THR A 316 11.05 10.87 5.00
C THR A 316 12.08 9.75 4.89
N ALA A 317 11.93 8.69 5.70
CA ALA A 317 12.78 7.49 5.61
C ALA A 317 12.59 6.79 4.25
N ALA A 318 11.36 6.66 3.77
CA ALA A 318 11.07 6.08 2.47
C ALA A 318 11.78 6.80 1.32
N GLU A 319 11.82 8.12 1.35
CA GLU A 319 12.53 8.95 0.36
C GLU A 319 14.05 8.73 0.34
N LYS A 320 14.61 8.17 1.41
CA LYS A 320 16.04 7.78 1.50
C LYS A 320 16.26 6.32 1.08
N LEU A 321 15.36 5.43 1.47
CA LEU A 321 15.47 3.99 1.19
C LEU A 321 15.22 3.66 -0.28
N ILE A 322 14.19 4.24 -0.88
CA ILE A 322 13.73 3.88 -2.21
C ILE A 322 14.80 4.12 -3.28
N PRO A 323 15.49 5.27 -3.36
CA PRO A 323 16.55 5.49 -4.36
C PRO A 323 17.76 4.58 -4.20
N ALA A 324 18.00 4.07 -3.00
CA ALA A 324 19.17 3.27 -2.65
C ALA A 324 18.95 1.75 -2.77
N CYS A 325 17.74 1.31 -3.07
CA CYS A 325 17.38 -0.11 -3.07
C CYS A 325 17.90 -0.82 -4.32
N ASP A 326 18.49 -2.02 -4.13
CA ASP A 326 18.82 -2.95 -5.21
C ASP A 326 17.72 -3.98 -5.41
N LEU A 327 17.20 -4.58 -4.32
CA LEU A 327 16.17 -5.59 -4.36
C LEU A 327 15.01 -5.19 -3.45
N SER A 328 13.83 -5.05 -4.03
CA SER A 328 12.59 -4.70 -3.35
C SER A 328 11.78 -5.95 -3.00
N GLU A 329 11.50 -6.13 -1.72
CA GLU A 329 10.74 -7.26 -1.20
C GLU A 329 9.24 -6.98 -1.22
N GLN A 330 8.50 -7.68 -2.09
CA GLN A 330 7.06 -7.59 -2.28
C GLN A 330 6.40 -8.97 -2.16
N ILE A 331 6.64 -9.62 -1.01
CA ILE A 331 6.46 -11.05 -0.77
C ILE A 331 5.20 -11.38 0.04
N SER A 332 4.13 -10.61 -0.06
CA SER A 332 2.87 -10.89 0.61
C SER A 332 2.32 -12.28 0.27
N LEU A 333 1.57 -12.86 1.20
CA LEU A 333 0.81 -14.07 0.91
C LEU A 333 -0.20 -13.76 -0.19
N ALA A 334 -0.23 -14.58 -1.24
CA ALA A 334 -1.07 -14.37 -2.40
C ALA A 334 -2.53 -14.11 -2.04
N SER A 335 -3.17 -13.20 -2.73
CA SER A 335 -4.55 -12.72 -2.52
C SER A 335 -4.80 -11.95 -1.22
N LYS A 336 -3.77 -11.43 -0.55
CA LYS A 336 -3.90 -10.68 0.72
C LYS A 336 -3.51 -9.21 0.62
N GLU A 337 -2.59 -8.84 -0.27
CA GLU A 337 -2.27 -7.44 -0.54
C GLU A 337 -3.23 -6.87 -1.59
N ALA A 338 -3.98 -5.84 -1.25
CA ALA A 338 -4.94 -5.24 -2.18
C ALA A 338 -4.26 -4.65 -3.42
N SER A 339 -3.20 -3.90 -3.24
CA SER A 339 -2.40 -3.34 -4.33
C SER A 339 -0.92 -3.31 -3.99
N GLY A 340 -0.56 -2.62 -2.91
CA GLY A 340 0.78 -2.11 -2.69
C GLY A 340 1.03 -0.87 -3.55
N THR A 341 1.90 0.01 -3.07
CA THR A 341 2.42 1.17 -3.82
C THR A 341 3.94 1.25 -3.74
N GLY A 342 4.53 0.66 -2.70
CA GLY A 342 5.98 0.52 -2.59
C GLY A 342 6.59 -0.21 -3.77
N ASN A 343 5.94 -1.26 -4.27
CA ASN A 343 6.35 -1.99 -5.46
C ASN A 343 6.58 -1.08 -6.67
N MET A 344 5.69 -0.10 -6.89
CA MET A 344 5.81 0.88 -7.98
C MET A 344 6.96 1.87 -7.73
N LYS A 345 7.08 2.37 -6.49
CA LYS A 345 8.10 3.36 -6.10
C LYS A 345 9.52 2.81 -6.24
N PHE A 346 9.74 1.60 -5.75
CA PHE A 346 11.05 0.94 -5.85
C PHE A 346 11.44 0.65 -7.30
N MET A 347 10.53 0.12 -8.10
CA MET A 347 10.79 -0.19 -9.50
C MET A 347 11.07 1.08 -10.31
N LEU A 348 10.32 2.17 -10.07
CA LEU A 348 10.56 3.46 -10.70
C LEU A 348 11.97 3.99 -10.43
N ASN A 349 12.56 3.65 -9.30
CA ASN A 349 13.92 4.04 -8.91
C ASN A 349 14.98 2.99 -9.26
N GLY A 350 14.65 2.02 -10.10
CA GLY A 350 15.60 1.05 -10.64
C GLY A 350 15.88 -0.17 -9.77
N ALA A 351 15.11 -0.41 -8.69
CA ALA A 351 15.22 -1.64 -7.92
C ALA A 351 14.58 -2.81 -8.67
N LEU A 352 15.22 -3.98 -8.59
CA LEU A 352 14.61 -5.24 -8.99
C LEU A 352 13.55 -5.64 -7.94
N THR A 353 12.50 -6.32 -8.37
CA THR A 353 11.45 -6.80 -7.46
C THR A 353 11.54 -8.30 -7.27
N LEU A 354 11.56 -8.75 -6.01
CA LEU A 354 11.25 -10.10 -5.61
C LEU A 354 9.84 -10.11 -5.01
N GLY A 355 8.92 -10.82 -5.62
CA GLY A 355 7.53 -10.72 -5.21
C GLY A 355 6.70 -11.96 -5.49
N THR A 356 5.46 -11.91 -5.05
CA THR A 356 4.41 -12.87 -5.34
C THR A 356 3.42 -12.30 -6.35
N MET A 357 2.66 -13.14 -7.03
CA MET A 357 1.58 -12.71 -7.92
C MET A 357 0.36 -12.28 -7.11
N ASP A 358 0.47 -11.08 -6.54
CA ASP A 358 -0.50 -10.49 -5.63
C ASP A 358 -0.60 -8.96 -5.84
N GLY A 359 -1.77 -8.40 -5.60
CA GLY A 359 -2.01 -6.97 -5.74
C GLY A 359 -1.56 -6.41 -7.09
N ALA A 360 -0.92 -5.26 -7.07
CA ALA A 360 -0.40 -4.61 -8.27
C ALA A 360 0.84 -5.31 -8.87
N ASN A 361 1.47 -6.27 -8.17
CA ASN A 361 2.58 -7.04 -8.75
C ASN A 361 2.16 -7.78 -10.02
N VAL A 362 0.90 -8.20 -10.11
CA VAL A 362 0.35 -8.85 -11.32
C VAL A 362 0.43 -7.91 -12.52
N GLU A 363 -0.06 -6.69 -12.37
CA GLU A 363 -0.06 -5.68 -13.44
C GLU A 363 1.37 -5.21 -13.75
N ILE A 364 2.23 -5.07 -12.74
CA ILE A 364 3.65 -4.74 -12.92
C ILE A 364 4.33 -5.82 -13.76
N SER A 365 4.14 -7.10 -13.42
CA SER A 365 4.72 -8.23 -14.17
C SER A 365 4.28 -8.22 -15.63
N GLN A 366 3.02 -7.93 -15.90
CA GLN A 366 2.48 -7.81 -17.26
C GLN A 366 3.12 -6.64 -18.04
N GLN A 367 3.41 -5.52 -17.36
CA GLN A 367 3.97 -4.33 -18.01
C GLN A 367 5.48 -4.45 -18.27
N VAL A 368 6.22 -5.05 -17.35
CA VAL A 368 7.70 -5.13 -17.48
C VAL A 368 8.18 -6.39 -18.17
N GLY A 369 7.36 -7.43 -18.26
CA GLY A 369 7.74 -8.77 -18.73
C GLY A 369 8.24 -9.65 -17.58
N GLU A 370 7.95 -10.94 -17.64
CA GLU A 370 8.31 -11.91 -16.60
C GLU A 370 9.83 -12.05 -16.41
N GLU A 371 10.61 -11.77 -17.44
CA GLU A 371 12.08 -11.80 -17.42
C GLU A 371 12.69 -10.64 -16.59
N ASN A 372 11.91 -9.62 -16.27
CA ASN A 372 12.36 -8.42 -15.57
C ASN A 372 11.87 -8.32 -14.11
N ILE A 373 11.29 -9.38 -13.59
CA ILE A 373 10.80 -9.46 -12.23
C ILE A 373 10.99 -10.88 -11.69
N TYR A 374 11.34 -11.00 -10.41
CA TYR A 374 11.46 -12.30 -9.75
C TYR A 374 10.18 -12.64 -9.03
N ILE A 375 9.45 -13.65 -9.52
CA ILE A 375 8.18 -14.10 -8.95
C ILE A 375 8.35 -15.49 -8.35
N PHE A 376 7.83 -15.69 -7.14
CA PHE A 376 7.75 -17.00 -6.49
C PHE A 376 6.42 -17.16 -5.74
N GLY A 377 5.98 -18.40 -5.63
CA GLY A 377 4.69 -18.72 -5.01
C GLY A 377 3.50 -18.26 -5.85
N GLN A 378 2.37 -18.90 -5.63
CA GLN A 378 1.09 -18.55 -6.28
C GLN A 378 0.03 -18.31 -5.23
#